data_155ebf08a04886186e8658ca7011c27e
#
_entry.id   155ebf08a04886186e8658ca7011c27e
#
_cell.length_a   1.000
_cell.length_b   1.000
_cell.length_c   1.000
_cell.angle_alpha   90.00
_cell.angle_beta   90.00
_cell.angle_gamma   90.00
#
_symmetry.space_group_name_H-M   'P 1'
#
loop_
_entity.id
_entity.type
_entity.pdbx_description
1 polymer ?
#
loop_
_entity_poly.entity_id
_entity_poly.type
_entity_poly.pdbx_seq_one_letter_code
_entity_poly.pdbx_strand_id
1 'polypeptide(L)' 'MERKGEMTKALLGQKFKELVVKKSFDKITIKMITDEAGVIRPTFYNYFRDKYEVMLSLIHI' A
#
# COMPACT_ATOMS: atom_id res chain seq x y z
N MET A 1 -11.02 0.78 -20.08
CA MET A 1 -11.92 0.77 -18.98
C MET A 1 -11.21 0.74 -17.65
N GLU A 2 -11.63 1.67 -16.80
CA GLU A 2 -11.03 1.80 -15.52
C GLU A 2 -11.50 0.79 -14.54
N ARG A 3 -10.64 0.33 -13.70
CA ARG A 3 -10.99 -0.62 -12.67
C ARG A 3 -10.66 -0.06 -11.32
N LYS A 4 -11.69 0.10 -10.50
CA LYS A 4 -11.51 0.65 -9.18
C LYS A 4 -10.52 -0.13 -8.35
N GLY A 5 -10.53 -1.45 -8.48
CA GLY A 5 -9.62 -2.28 -7.72
C GLY A 5 -8.18 -2.00 -8.06
N GLU A 6 -7.90 -1.80 -9.34
CA GLU A 6 -6.54 -1.54 -9.76
C GLU A 6 -6.08 -0.16 -9.33
N MET A 7 -7.00 0.80 -9.33
CA MET A 7 -6.66 2.13 -8.85
C MET A 7 -6.35 2.12 -7.37
N THR A 8 -7.14 1.40 -6.59
CA THR A 8 -6.91 1.32 -5.16
C THR A 8 -5.58 0.64 -4.86
N LYS A 9 -5.29 -0.43 -5.60
CA LYS A 9 -4.05 -1.15 -5.40
C LYS A 9 -2.85 -0.25 -5.73
N ALA A 10 -2.93 0.48 -6.83
CA ALA A 10 -1.87 1.39 -7.23
C ALA A 10 -1.70 2.51 -6.20
N LEU A 11 -2.80 3.00 -5.66
CA LEU A 11 -2.75 4.05 -4.65
C LEU A 11 -2.06 3.57 -3.40
N LEU A 12 -2.38 2.35 -2.95
CA LEU A 12 -1.73 1.78 -1.78
C LEU A 12 -0.23 1.66 -1.99
N GLY A 13 0.18 1.20 -3.17
CA GLY A 13 1.60 1.09 -3.49
C GLY A 13 2.29 2.44 -3.51
N GLN A 14 1.64 3.43 -4.09
CA GLN A 14 2.22 4.77 -4.16
C GLN A 14 2.38 5.37 -2.78
N LYS A 15 1.39 5.21 -1.91
CA LYS A 15 1.48 5.73 -0.56
C LYS A 15 2.56 5.01 0.23
N PHE A 16 2.71 3.73 -0.01
CA PHE A 16 3.77 2.97 0.63
C PHE A 16 5.15 3.52 0.20
N LYS A 17 5.32 3.80 -1.08
CA LYS A 17 6.57 4.37 -1.59
C LYS A 17 6.88 5.70 -0.91
N GLU A 18 5.86 6.53 -0.76
CA GLU A 18 6.05 7.81 -0.10
C GLU A 18 6.47 7.64 1.35
N LEU A 19 5.92 6.64 2.00
CA LEU A 19 6.26 6.40 3.39
C LEU A 19 7.68 5.88 3.57
N VAL A 20 8.14 5.00 2.68
CA VAL A 20 9.49 4.46 2.82
C VAL A 20 10.56 5.51 2.57
N VAL A 21 10.21 6.59 1.89
CA VAL A 21 11.13 7.71 1.72
C VAL A 21 11.30 8.47 3.02
N LYS A 22 10.22 8.54 3.79
CA LYS A 22 10.21 9.31 5.03
C LYS A 22 10.59 8.49 6.26
N LYS A 23 10.26 7.22 6.27
CA LYS A 23 10.49 6.37 7.42
C LYS A 23 11.08 5.05 6.99
N SER A 24 11.79 4.39 7.90
CA SER A 24 12.33 3.09 7.58
C SER A 24 11.18 2.08 7.46
N PHE A 25 11.39 1.06 6.68
CA PHE A 25 10.37 0.05 6.44
C PHE A 25 9.84 -0.56 7.73
N ASP A 26 10.72 -0.77 8.71
CA ASP A 26 10.33 -1.37 9.97
C ASP A 26 9.31 -0.54 10.73
N LYS A 27 9.32 0.75 10.52
CA LYS A 27 8.41 1.64 11.23
C LYS A 27 7.10 1.88 10.52
N ILE A 28 6.99 1.41 9.30
CA ILE A 28 5.77 1.57 8.54
C ILE A 28 4.79 0.48 8.94
N THR A 29 3.54 0.87 9.21
CA THR A 29 2.49 -0.08 9.57
C THR A 29 1.38 -0.03 8.54
N ILE A 30 0.54 -1.06 8.54
CA ILE A 30 -0.61 -1.09 7.64
C ILE A 30 -1.51 0.10 7.91
N LYS A 31 -1.67 0.45 9.20
CA LYS A 31 -2.50 1.60 9.55
C LYS A 31 -1.97 2.86 8.89
N MET A 32 -0.67 3.06 8.88
CA MET A 32 -0.08 4.23 8.25
C MET A 32 -0.36 4.24 6.75
N ILE A 33 -0.24 3.09 6.10
CA ILE A 33 -0.49 3.00 4.68
C ILE A 33 -1.95 3.32 4.37
N THR A 34 -2.86 2.73 5.11
CA THR A 34 -4.29 2.94 4.86
C THR A 34 -4.70 4.37 5.19
N ASP A 35 -4.13 4.96 6.24
CA ASP A 35 -4.43 6.34 6.58
C ASP A 35 -3.98 7.28 5.46
N GLU A 36 -2.80 7.05 4.92
CA GLU A 36 -2.30 7.89 3.84
C GLU A 36 -3.12 7.72 2.57
N ALA A 37 -3.56 6.51 2.30
CA ALA A 37 -4.33 6.23 1.09
C ALA A 37 -5.80 6.59 1.25
N GLY A 38 -6.25 6.81 2.47
CA GLY A 38 -7.64 7.14 2.72
C GLY A 38 -8.57 5.95 2.57
N VAL A 39 -8.08 4.75 2.87
CA VAL A 39 -8.90 3.55 2.81
C VAL A 39 -8.91 2.87 4.16
N ILE A 40 -9.84 1.94 4.35
CA ILE A 40 -9.93 1.21 5.61
C ILE A 40 -9.10 -0.06 5.49
N ARG A 41 -8.76 -0.66 6.65
CA ARG A 41 -7.93 -1.85 6.68
C ARG A 41 -8.48 -3.01 5.86
N PRO A 42 -9.78 -3.33 5.94
CA PRO A 42 -10.29 -4.43 5.13
C PRO A 42 -10.02 -4.24 3.65
N THR A 43 -10.06 -3.00 3.18
CA THR A 43 -9.76 -2.72 1.78
C THR A 43 -8.32 -3.07 1.46
N PHE A 44 -7.40 -2.74 2.37
CA PHE A 44 -6.01 -3.09 2.19
C PHE A 44 -5.85 -4.61 2.05
N TYR A 45 -6.49 -5.37 2.94
CA TYR A 45 -6.34 -6.82 2.94
C TYR A 45 -6.99 -7.49 1.73
N ASN A 46 -7.82 -6.77 0.99
CA ASN A 46 -8.34 -7.30 -0.26
C ASN A 46 -7.26 -7.40 -1.32
N TYR A 47 -6.19 -6.62 -1.20
CA TYR A 47 -5.14 -6.57 -2.21
C TYR A 47 -3.80 -7.08 -1.73
N PHE A 48 -3.50 -6.89 -0.45
CA PHE A 48 -2.20 -7.28 0.09
C PHE A 48 -2.39 -7.97 1.43
N ARG A 49 -1.54 -8.94 1.71
CA ARG A 49 -1.61 -9.65 2.96
C ARG A 49 -0.98 -8.82 4.08
N ASP A 50 0.11 -8.12 3.77
CA ASP A 50 0.81 -7.30 4.73
C ASP A 50 1.68 -6.31 3.97
N LYS A 51 2.50 -5.54 4.71
CA LYS A 51 3.32 -4.52 4.05
C LYS A 51 4.42 -5.12 3.21
N TYR A 52 4.83 -6.34 3.50
CA TYR A 52 5.86 -7.00 2.70
C TYR A 52 5.32 -7.29 1.31
N GLU A 53 4.05 -7.65 1.22
CA GLU A 53 3.43 -7.88 -0.07
C GLU A 53 3.42 -6.62 -0.91
N VAL A 54 3.17 -5.48 -0.28
CA VAL A 54 3.18 -4.21 -0.99
C VAL A 54 4.57 -3.96 -1.54
N MET A 55 5.59 -4.19 -0.72
CA MET A 55 6.96 -3.96 -1.15
C MET A 55 7.33 -4.88 -2.32
N LEU A 56 6.94 -6.14 -2.23
CA LEU A 56 7.23 -7.08 -3.31
C LEU A 56 6.55 -6.67 -4.60
N SER A 57 5.35 -6.14 -4.50
CA SER A 57 4.62 -5.69 -5.67
C SER A 57 5.33 -4.52 -6.35
N LEU A 58 5.98 -3.66 -5.57
CA LEU A 58 6.66 -2.50 -6.12
C LEU A 58 7.97 -2.84 -6.80
N ILE A 59 8.67 -3.85 -6.29
CA ILE A 59 9.96 -4.21 -6.88
C ILE A 59 9.85 -5.33 -7.89
N HIS A 60 8.64 -5.83 -8.07
CA HIS A 60 8.42 -6.88 -9.07
C HIS A 60 8.41 -6.27 -10.46
N ILE A 61 9.20 -6.80 -11.32
CA ILE A 61 9.30 -6.27 -12.68
C ILE A 61 8.97 -7.33 -13.70
#